data_751fee6868d793df37722e2c1bd7a959
#
_entry.id   751fee6868d793df37722e2c1bd7a959
#
_cell.length_a   1.000
_cell.length_b   1.000
_cell.length_c   1.000
_cell.angle_alpha   90.00
_cell.angle_beta   90.00
_cell.angle_gamma   90.00
#
_symmetry.space_group_name_H-M   'P 1'
#
loop_
_entity.id
_entity.type
_entity.pdbx_description
1 polymer ?
#
loop_
_entity_poly.entity_id
_entity_poly.type
_entity_poly.pdbx_seq_one_letter_code
_entity_poly.pdbx_strand_id
1 'polypeptide(L)'
;MSAAFDRKNFMNPLLLILLLFIAVPLSELFVLIKIGHIIGAVPTIMLALLTAGLGVFLVRREGISVLAKINSSFQNRETPTVAVLEAFILLISGLFLLTPGFITDVIGFIFLTPFIRQKVCSRIAQNFVRHNGPPDNPPAAPHTIEGNYKVEDD
;
A
#
# COMPACT_ATOMS: atom_id res chain seq x y z
N MET A 1 -2.89 -49.85 -11.77
CA MET A 1 -4.00 -48.93 -11.50
C MET A 1 -3.69 -48.26 -10.17
N SER A 2 -2.91 -47.20 -10.18
CA SER A 2 -2.55 -46.41 -8.98
C SER A 2 -2.77 -44.95 -9.34
N ALA A 3 -3.92 -44.43 -8.95
CA ALA A 3 -4.23 -43.02 -9.08
C ALA A 3 -3.40 -42.30 -8.05
N ALA A 4 -2.25 -41.75 -8.46
CA ALA A 4 -1.49 -40.80 -7.70
C ALA A 4 -2.36 -39.55 -7.52
N PHE A 5 -2.94 -39.46 -6.33
CA PHE A 5 -3.65 -38.26 -5.84
C PHE A 5 -2.63 -37.16 -5.66
N ASP A 6 -2.38 -36.42 -6.72
CA ASP A 6 -1.52 -35.25 -6.73
C ASP A 6 -2.12 -34.16 -5.83
N ARG A 7 -1.76 -34.22 -4.55
CA ARG A 7 -2.09 -33.22 -3.54
C ARG A 7 -1.24 -31.94 -3.74
N LYS A 8 -1.25 -31.37 -4.88
CA LYS A 8 -1.01 -29.94 -5.04
C LYS A 8 -2.32 -29.21 -4.74
N ASN A 9 -2.66 -29.21 -3.46
CA ASN A 9 -3.66 -28.27 -2.95
C ASN A 9 -3.12 -26.84 -3.16
N PHE A 10 -3.24 -26.31 -4.37
CA PHE A 10 -3.43 -24.90 -4.55
C PHE A 10 -4.73 -24.57 -3.83
N MET A 11 -4.63 -24.16 -2.56
CA MET A 11 -5.75 -23.51 -1.88
C MET A 11 -6.21 -22.44 -2.85
N ASN A 12 -7.42 -22.62 -3.38
CA ASN A 12 -7.99 -21.75 -4.38
C ASN A 12 -7.86 -20.32 -3.84
N PRO A 13 -7.11 -19.40 -4.46
CA PRO A 13 -6.87 -18.08 -3.89
C PRO A 13 -8.18 -17.39 -3.52
N LEU A 14 -9.25 -17.70 -4.24
CA LEU A 14 -10.61 -17.28 -3.93
C LEU A 14 -11.10 -17.83 -2.58
N LEU A 15 -10.83 -19.10 -2.29
CA LEU A 15 -11.22 -19.73 -1.01
C LEU A 15 -10.43 -19.14 0.16
N LEU A 16 -9.16 -18.83 -0.04
CA LEU A 16 -8.32 -18.19 0.97
C LEU A 16 -8.80 -16.76 1.26
N ILE A 17 -9.15 -15.99 0.22
CA ILE A 17 -9.72 -14.64 0.36
C ILE A 17 -11.07 -14.71 1.09
N LEU A 18 -11.94 -15.65 0.71
CA LEU A 18 -13.23 -15.84 1.34
C LEU A 18 -13.09 -16.22 2.82
N LEU A 19 -12.16 -17.13 3.14
CA LEU A 19 -11.88 -17.55 4.50
C LEU A 19 -11.35 -16.37 5.34
N LEU A 20 -10.44 -15.57 4.79
CA LEU A 20 -9.92 -14.36 5.43
C LEU A 20 -11.04 -13.34 5.66
N PHE A 21 -11.90 -13.13 4.68
CA PHE A 21 -13.04 -12.21 4.74
C PHE A 21 -14.05 -12.58 5.83
N ILE A 22 -14.18 -13.87 6.15
CA ILE A 22 -15.04 -14.35 7.26
C ILE A 22 -14.28 -14.36 8.57
N ALA A 23 -13.03 -14.82 8.59
CA ALA A 23 -12.24 -14.99 9.79
C ALA A 23 -11.91 -13.64 10.47
N VAL A 24 -11.64 -12.60 9.70
CA VAL A 24 -11.30 -11.28 10.26
C VAL A 24 -12.47 -10.69 11.05
N PRO A 25 -13.69 -10.53 10.53
CA PRO A 25 -14.83 -10.03 11.32
C PRO A 25 -15.16 -10.92 12.54
N LEU A 26 -15.04 -12.24 12.42
CA LEU A 26 -15.28 -13.13 13.54
C LEU A 26 -14.23 -12.94 14.65
N SER A 27 -12.96 -12.77 14.29
CA SER A 27 -11.89 -12.49 15.26
C SER A 27 -12.07 -11.13 15.92
N GLU A 28 -12.51 -10.10 15.20
CA GLU A 28 -12.84 -8.79 15.74
C GLU A 28 -13.97 -8.88 16.76
N LEU A 29 -15.06 -9.56 16.42
CA LEU A 29 -16.18 -9.76 17.32
C LEU A 29 -15.75 -10.50 18.58
N PHE A 30 -14.93 -11.55 18.44
CA PHE A 30 -14.38 -12.29 19.57
C PHE A 30 -13.56 -11.39 20.50
N VAL A 31 -12.67 -10.56 19.96
CA VAL A 31 -11.84 -9.63 20.72
C VAL A 31 -12.70 -8.57 21.41
N LEU A 32 -13.68 -7.99 20.70
CA LEU A 32 -14.64 -7.03 21.27
C LEU A 32 -15.41 -7.61 22.46
N ILE A 33 -15.92 -8.83 22.33
CA ILE A 33 -16.64 -9.52 23.42
C ILE A 33 -15.69 -9.73 24.62
N LYS A 34 -14.47 -10.20 24.36
CA LYS A 34 -13.51 -10.48 25.44
C LYS A 34 -13.09 -9.21 26.18
N ILE A 35 -12.84 -8.11 25.49
CA ILE A 35 -12.54 -6.81 26.08
C ILE A 35 -13.76 -6.28 26.83
N GLY A 36 -14.96 -6.39 26.24
CA GLY A 36 -16.20 -5.96 26.86
C GLY A 36 -16.51 -6.70 28.17
N HIS A 37 -16.11 -7.96 28.30
CA HIS A 37 -16.20 -8.71 29.54
C HIS A 37 -15.23 -8.22 30.62
N ILE A 38 -14.07 -7.68 30.25
CA ILE A 38 -13.04 -7.23 31.20
C ILE A 38 -13.31 -5.80 31.68
N ILE A 39 -13.57 -4.88 30.78
CA ILE A 39 -13.69 -3.45 31.08
C ILE A 39 -15.13 -2.95 31.07
N GLY A 40 -16.09 -3.77 30.62
CA GLY A 40 -17.48 -3.42 30.45
C GLY A 40 -17.84 -2.94 29.03
N ALA A 41 -19.11 -3.05 28.67
CA ALA A 41 -19.58 -2.73 27.33
C ALA A 41 -19.42 -1.23 26.99
N VAL A 42 -19.77 -0.34 27.92
CA VAL A 42 -19.72 1.11 27.70
C VAL A 42 -18.29 1.62 27.45
N PRO A 43 -17.28 1.27 28.28
CA PRO A 43 -15.89 1.63 28.00
C PRO A 43 -15.37 1.07 26.66
N THR A 44 -15.78 -0.15 26.29
CA THR A 44 -15.38 -0.77 25.03
C THR A 44 -15.91 0.02 23.82
N ILE A 45 -17.19 0.42 23.87
CA ILE A 45 -17.79 1.26 22.82
C ILE A 45 -17.10 2.63 22.75
N MET A 46 -16.83 3.25 23.90
CA MET A 46 -16.12 4.53 23.93
C MET A 46 -14.72 4.43 23.34
N LEU A 47 -14.00 3.34 23.64
CA LEU A 47 -12.67 3.09 23.08
C LEU A 47 -12.74 2.91 21.57
N ALA A 48 -13.70 2.14 21.05
CA ALA A 48 -13.90 1.96 19.62
C ALA A 48 -14.26 3.27 18.89
N LEU A 49 -15.06 4.13 19.49
CA LEU A 49 -15.38 5.45 18.94
C LEU A 49 -14.16 6.39 18.95
N LEU A 50 -13.35 6.33 20.01
CA LEU A 50 -12.11 7.10 20.11
C LEU A 50 -11.09 6.68 19.05
N THR A 51 -10.87 5.38 18.86
CA THR A 51 -9.94 4.88 17.83
C THR A 51 -10.40 5.25 16.44
N ALA A 52 -11.69 5.12 16.12
CA ALA A 52 -12.27 5.54 14.85
C ALA A 52 -12.10 7.05 14.63
N GLY A 53 -12.37 7.89 15.63
CA GLY A 53 -12.19 9.34 15.55
C GLY A 53 -10.73 9.74 15.32
N LEU A 54 -9.80 9.13 16.07
CA LEU A 54 -8.36 9.31 15.88
C LEU A 54 -7.93 8.85 14.49
N GLY A 55 -8.43 7.71 14.02
CA GLY A 55 -8.15 7.20 12.68
C GLY A 55 -8.53 8.19 11.59
N VAL A 56 -9.75 8.70 11.60
CA VAL A 56 -10.22 9.71 10.64
C VAL A 56 -9.36 10.96 10.68
N PHE A 57 -9.01 11.44 11.88
CA PHE A 57 -8.16 12.63 12.05
C PHE A 57 -6.77 12.42 11.43
N LEU A 58 -6.14 11.28 11.72
CA LEU A 58 -4.81 10.96 11.18
C LEU A 58 -4.84 10.76 9.66
N VAL A 59 -5.84 10.05 9.15
CA VAL A 59 -6.02 9.86 7.69
C VAL A 59 -6.17 11.20 6.97
N ARG A 60 -6.94 12.13 7.53
CA ARG A 60 -7.07 13.49 6.98
C ARG A 60 -5.73 14.22 6.94
N ARG A 61 -5.00 14.19 8.04
CA ARG A 61 -3.69 14.87 8.15
C ARG A 61 -2.68 14.30 7.15
N GLU A 62 -2.55 12.98 7.11
CA GLU A 62 -1.64 12.30 6.20
C GLU A 62 -2.08 12.42 4.73
N GLY A 63 -3.39 12.43 4.48
CA GLY A 63 -3.96 12.61 3.14
C GLY A 63 -3.54 13.93 2.50
N ILE A 64 -3.61 15.03 3.25
CA ILE A 64 -3.18 16.35 2.77
C ILE A 64 -1.68 16.32 2.41
N SER A 65 -0.84 15.66 3.24
CA SER A 65 0.59 15.53 2.97
C SER A 65 0.87 14.74 1.68
N VAL A 66 0.14 13.64 1.44
CA VAL A 66 0.31 12.83 0.24
C VAL A 66 -0.18 13.57 -1.00
N LEU A 67 -1.30 14.29 -0.91
CA LEU A 67 -1.78 15.13 -2.01
C LEU A 67 -0.79 16.24 -2.38
N ALA A 68 -0.15 16.86 -1.37
CA ALA A 68 0.91 17.85 -1.61
C ALA A 68 2.11 17.23 -2.35
N LYS A 69 2.53 16.01 -1.98
CA LYS A 69 3.60 15.28 -2.68
C LYS A 69 3.23 14.98 -4.13
N ILE A 70 2.00 14.53 -4.38
CA ILE A 70 1.52 14.27 -5.75
C ILE A 70 1.57 15.55 -6.59
N ASN A 71 1.08 16.66 -6.03
CA ASN A 71 1.06 17.93 -6.73
C ASN A 71 2.48 18.47 -7.02
N SER A 72 3.41 18.34 -6.08
CA SER A 72 4.81 18.72 -6.30
C SER A 72 5.49 17.89 -7.38
N SER A 73 5.22 16.59 -7.44
CA SER A 73 5.76 15.73 -8.50
C SER A 73 5.27 16.14 -9.89
N PHE A 74 4.00 16.51 -10.03
CA PHE A 74 3.47 17.05 -11.29
C PHE A 74 4.13 18.35 -11.69
N GLN A 75 4.38 19.26 -10.75
CA GLN A 75 5.08 20.52 -11.02
C GLN A 75 6.52 20.29 -11.51
N ASN A 76 7.18 19.28 -10.96
CA ASN A 76 8.54 18.90 -11.35
C ASN A 76 8.61 18.00 -12.61
N ARG A 77 7.48 17.73 -13.25
CA ARG A 77 7.36 16.80 -14.39
C ARG A 77 7.86 15.38 -14.09
N GLU A 78 7.83 14.98 -12.82
CA GLU A 78 8.17 13.63 -12.38
C GLU A 78 6.90 12.75 -12.31
N THR A 79 7.06 11.46 -12.55
CA THR A 79 5.95 10.51 -12.39
C THR A 79 5.72 10.23 -10.90
N PRO A 80 4.54 10.57 -10.33
CA PRO A 80 4.28 10.44 -8.89
C PRO A 80 3.96 9.00 -8.44
N THR A 81 4.64 8.00 -9.03
CA THR A 81 4.32 6.58 -8.80
C THR A 81 4.32 6.19 -7.32
N VAL A 82 5.32 6.62 -6.56
CA VAL A 82 5.42 6.33 -5.13
C VAL A 82 4.34 7.06 -4.35
N ALA A 83 4.08 8.32 -4.68
CA ALA A 83 3.07 9.13 -3.99
C ALA A 83 1.64 8.61 -4.23
N VAL A 84 1.36 8.09 -5.43
CA VAL A 84 0.07 7.44 -5.76
C VAL A 84 -0.08 6.13 -5.00
N LEU A 85 0.98 5.33 -4.89
CA LEU A 85 0.97 4.12 -4.05
C LEU A 85 0.77 4.47 -2.57
N GLU A 86 1.40 5.53 -2.07
CA GLU A 86 1.17 6.04 -0.71
C GLU A 86 -0.30 6.44 -0.50
N ALA A 87 -0.93 7.11 -1.46
CA ALA A 87 -2.35 7.48 -1.40
C ALA A 87 -3.25 6.25 -1.33
N PHE A 88 -2.95 5.22 -2.12
CA PHE A 88 -3.72 3.98 -2.13
C PHE A 88 -3.63 3.22 -0.80
N ILE A 89 -2.42 3.08 -0.23
CA ILE A 89 -2.23 2.46 1.08
C ILE A 89 -2.93 3.26 2.17
N LEU A 90 -2.89 4.59 2.10
CA LEU A 90 -3.58 5.46 3.03
C LEU A 90 -5.10 5.28 2.97
N LEU A 91 -5.65 5.14 1.77
CA LEU A 91 -7.07 4.86 1.57
C LEU A 91 -7.48 3.53 2.22
N ILE A 92 -6.71 2.47 2.00
CA ILE A 92 -6.95 1.16 2.61
C ILE A 92 -6.85 1.24 4.13
N SER A 93 -5.84 1.94 4.66
CA SER A 93 -5.67 2.15 6.09
C SER A 93 -6.87 2.88 6.69
N GLY A 94 -7.38 3.91 6.01
CA GLY A 94 -8.59 4.63 6.40
C GLY A 94 -9.82 3.74 6.41
N LEU A 95 -9.95 2.84 5.45
CA LEU A 95 -11.06 1.88 5.38
C LEU A 95 -11.01 0.89 6.56
N PHE A 96 -9.82 0.42 6.95
CA PHE A 96 -9.66 -0.42 8.13
C PHE A 96 -10.06 0.30 9.42
N LEU A 97 -9.64 1.56 9.59
CA LEU A 97 -10.00 2.35 10.77
C LEU A 97 -11.48 2.81 10.79
N LEU A 98 -12.15 2.81 9.64
CA LEU A 98 -13.58 3.12 9.57
C LEU A 98 -14.44 1.93 10.05
N THR A 99 -13.92 0.72 9.89
CA THR A 99 -14.58 -0.50 10.38
C THR A 99 -14.15 -0.71 11.84
N PRO A 100 -15.05 -0.52 12.83
CA PRO A 100 -14.65 -0.61 14.24
C PRO A 100 -14.19 -2.03 14.58
N GLY A 101 -12.89 -2.19 14.84
CA GLY A 101 -12.30 -3.45 15.23
C GLY A 101 -10.91 -3.26 15.82
N PHE A 102 -10.55 -4.01 16.86
CA PHE A 102 -9.26 -3.87 17.52
C PHE A 102 -8.09 -4.32 16.63
N ILE A 103 -8.25 -5.40 15.89
CA ILE A 103 -7.21 -5.97 15.03
C ILE A 103 -7.04 -5.10 13.79
N THR A 104 -8.16 -4.75 13.14
CA THR A 104 -8.15 -3.88 11.96
C THR A 104 -7.65 -2.48 12.29
N ASP A 105 -7.98 -1.93 13.45
CA ASP A 105 -7.45 -0.64 13.93
C ASP A 105 -5.94 -0.67 14.07
N VAL A 106 -5.37 -1.71 14.72
CA VAL A 106 -3.91 -1.85 14.84
C VAL A 106 -3.24 -1.94 13.47
N ILE A 107 -3.79 -2.72 12.56
CA ILE A 107 -3.27 -2.85 11.18
C ILE A 107 -3.37 -1.50 10.46
N GLY A 108 -4.51 -0.82 10.55
CA GLY A 108 -4.73 0.51 9.98
C GLY A 108 -3.71 1.53 10.49
N PHE A 109 -3.46 1.59 11.81
CA PHE A 109 -2.47 2.48 12.41
C PHE A 109 -1.04 2.18 11.95
N ILE A 110 -0.68 0.89 11.81
CA ILE A 110 0.64 0.50 11.30
C ILE A 110 0.84 1.06 9.87
N PHE A 111 -0.11 0.86 8.97
CA PHE A 111 -0.02 1.36 7.60
C PHE A 111 -0.20 2.88 7.49
N LEU A 112 -0.86 3.50 8.45
CA LEU A 112 -0.99 4.94 8.53
C LEU A 112 0.36 5.62 8.83
N THR A 113 1.28 4.92 9.54
CA THR A 113 2.59 5.45 9.90
C THR A 113 3.41 5.73 8.63
N PRO A 114 3.85 7.00 8.39
CA PRO A 114 4.48 7.39 7.13
C PRO A 114 5.78 6.61 6.84
N PHE A 115 6.53 6.26 7.88
CA PHE A 115 7.78 5.49 7.74
C PHE A 115 7.55 4.08 7.18
N ILE A 116 6.53 3.38 7.68
CA ILE A 116 6.20 2.02 7.22
C ILE A 116 5.62 2.09 5.80
N ARG A 117 4.69 3.03 5.57
CA ARG A 117 4.06 3.25 4.27
C ARG A 117 5.10 3.51 3.18
N GLN A 118 6.05 4.44 3.41
CA GLN A 118 7.10 4.76 2.45
C GLN A 118 7.99 3.56 2.14
N LYS A 119 8.37 2.78 3.16
CA LYS A 119 9.15 1.55 2.94
C LYS A 119 8.40 0.52 2.09
N VAL A 120 7.11 0.34 2.34
CA VAL A 120 6.29 -0.59 1.56
C VAL A 120 6.13 -0.09 0.13
N CYS A 121 5.80 1.19 -0.05
CA CYS A 121 5.65 1.79 -1.38
C CYS A 121 6.93 1.75 -2.20
N SER A 122 8.07 2.06 -1.59
CA SER A 122 9.35 2.03 -2.31
C SER A 122 9.75 0.62 -2.75
N ARG A 123 9.49 -0.40 -1.94
CA ARG A 123 9.72 -1.80 -2.33
C ARG A 123 8.80 -2.23 -3.47
N ILE A 124 7.53 -1.88 -3.41
CA ILE A 124 6.56 -2.20 -4.47
C ILE A 124 6.96 -1.48 -5.77
N ALA A 125 7.28 -0.19 -5.70
CA ALA A 125 7.69 0.60 -6.86
C ALA A 125 8.97 0.05 -7.51
N GLN A 126 9.98 -0.32 -6.72
CA GLN A 126 11.22 -0.92 -7.23
C GLN A 126 10.97 -2.26 -7.94
N ASN A 127 10.11 -3.10 -7.39
CA ASN A 127 9.74 -4.37 -8.03
C ASN A 127 8.97 -4.14 -9.34
N PHE A 128 8.12 -3.11 -9.38
CA PHE A 128 7.34 -2.77 -10.56
C PHE A 128 8.21 -2.23 -11.69
N VAL A 129 9.19 -1.38 -11.35
CA VAL A 129 10.17 -0.84 -12.31
C VAL A 129 11.08 -1.93 -12.85
N ARG A 130 11.51 -2.87 -12.00
CA ARG A 130 12.35 -4.01 -12.44
C ARG A 130 11.63 -4.94 -13.41
N HIS A 131 10.31 -5.07 -13.30
CA HIS A 131 9.54 -5.98 -14.17
C HIS A 131 9.04 -5.33 -15.46
N ASN A 132 8.81 -4.01 -15.45
CA ASN A 132 8.23 -3.26 -16.56
C ASN A 132 9.11 -2.08 -17.03
N GLY A 133 10.32 -1.94 -16.48
CA GLY A 133 11.29 -0.97 -16.96
C GLY A 133 11.69 -1.29 -18.40
N PRO A 134 11.96 -0.28 -19.24
CA PRO A 134 12.59 -0.53 -20.53
C PRO A 134 13.88 -1.33 -20.28
N PRO A 135 14.23 -2.29 -21.17
CA PRO A 135 15.48 -3.02 -21.03
C PRO A 135 16.62 -2.04 -20.82
N ASP A 136 17.51 -2.33 -19.85
CA ASP A 136 18.74 -1.58 -19.61
C ASP A 136 19.54 -1.54 -20.93
N ASN A 137 19.16 -0.64 -21.82
CA ASN A 137 20.07 -0.24 -22.87
C ASN A 137 21.16 0.56 -22.14
N PRO A 138 22.43 0.11 -22.17
CA PRO A 138 23.50 0.93 -21.67
C PRO A 138 23.38 2.30 -22.33
N PRO A 139 23.64 3.40 -21.58
CA PRO A 139 23.50 4.74 -22.13
C PRO A 139 24.27 4.75 -23.45
N ALA A 140 23.52 5.03 -24.54
CA ALA A 140 24.11 5.11 -25.86
C ALA A 140 25.32 6.03 -25.74
N ALA A 141 26.49 5.46 -26.02
CA ALA A 141 27.73 6.23 -26.05
C ALA A 141 27.44 7.49 -26.84
N PRO A 142 27.91 8.67 -26.42
CA PRO A 142 27.65 9.90 -27.13
C PRO A 142 28.09 9.70 -28.58
N HIS A 143 27.10 9.62 -29.47
CA HIS A 143 27.37 9.65 -30.89
C HIS A 143 28.02 10.99 -31.19
N THR A 144 29.36 11.05 -31.19
CA THR A 144 30.13 12.09 -31.83
C THR A 144 29.84 11.99 -33.32
N ILE A 145 29.00 12.89 -33.84
CA ILE A 145 28.84 13.08 -35.25
C ILE A 145 30.13 13.77 -35.69
N GLU A 146 31.10 13.03 -36.23
CA GLU A 146 32.21 13.59 -36.96
C GLU A 146 31.65 14.21 -38.24
N GLY A 147 31.36 15.50 -38.20
CA GLY A 147 31.04 16.29 -39.37
C GLY A 147 32.32 16.47 -40.20
N ASN A 148 32.46 15.69 -41.25
CA ASN A 148 33.51 15.88 -42.23
C ASN A 148 33.09 17.07 -43.12
N TYR A 149 33.58 18.29 -42.80
CA TYR A 149 33.35 19.46 -43.68
C TYR A 149 34.59 19.69 -44.51
N LYS A 150 34.43 19.72 -45.81
CA LYS A 150 35.47 20.14 -46.79
C LYS A 150 35.38 21.66 -46.93
N VAL A 151 36.47 22.34 -46.61
CA VAL A 151 36.67 23.74 -47.03
C VAL A 151 37.07 23.72 -48.50
N GLU A 152 36.23 24.26 -49.33
CA GLU A 152 36.56 24.56 -50.75
C GLU A 152 37.10 25.99 -50.75
N ASP A 153 38.41 26.10 -50.97
CA ASP A 153 39.07 27.39 -51.15
C ASP A 153 38.88 27.82 -52.65
N ASP A 154 38.26 28.99 -52.91
CA ASP A 154 38.25 29.73 -54.16
C ASP A 154 39.45 30.65 -54.19
#